data_45139cc96e6ab70008c8f13e6658107c
#
_entry.id   45139cc96e6ab70008c8f13e6658107c
#
_cell.length_a   1.000
_cell.length_b   1.000
_cell.length_c   1.000
_cell.angle_alpha   90.00
_cell.angle_beta   90.00
_cell.angle_gamma   90.00
#
_symmetry.space_group_name_H-M   'P 1'
#
loop_
_entity.id
_entity.type
_entity.pdbx_description
1 polymer ?
#
loop_
_entity_poly.entity_id
_entity_poly.type
_entity_poly.pdbx_seq_one_letter_code
_entity_poly.pdbx_strand_id
1 'polypeptide(L)'
;MRTPSTPRPPRPPHIGIFDSGIGGLSVLRALRCHVPLAQISYIADARFTPWGDRPTEWVQARAVQLSAWLLGGGADLVLVACNTATTQAISTLRQRWPDTAFVGVEPGIKPAVVASRNGRVAVMATSGTLQSPRVARLVAQHAGGAAVLRLPCPGLVEAIERAGPDDTRLHALLDRIAADLQAAQVDTVALACTHYPLVADALQARLGPEVQLVDTADAVARQVARLLAQHTLQDALAPPARHAKQPGGQPPCRPAPTTAALLPRLLSTGNPALLQQAARRWLQPDALAEALRLPDL
;
A
#
# COMPACT_ATOMS: atom_id res chain seq x y z
N MET A 1 50.14 3.99 -12.65
CA MET A 1 49.32 5.15 -12.22
C MET A 1 47.85 4.79 -12.54
N ARG A 2 47.04 4.52 -11.52
CA ARG A 2 45.59 4.33 -11.69
C ARG A 2 44.94 5.72 -11.71
N THR A 3 44.30 6.08 -12.81
CA THR A 3 43.48 7.29 -12.89
C THR A 3 42.36 7.18 -11.84
N PRO A 4 42.15 8.23 -11.03
CA PRO A 4 41.02 8.24 -10.10
C PRO A 4 39.70 8.20 -10.90
N SER A 5 38.89 7.16 -10.67
CA SER A 5 37.57 7.08 -11.26
C SER A 5 36.73 8.25 -10.69
N THR A 6 36.31 9.14 -11.56
CA THR A 6 35.30 10.17 -11.22
C THR A 6 34.11 9.52 -10.58
N PRO A 7 33.63 9.98 -9.41
CA PRO A 7 32.45 9.45 -8.79
C PRO A 7 31.26 9.62 -9.75
N ARG A 8 30.61 8.51 -10.05
CA ARG A 8 29.39 8.51 -10.88
C ARG A 8 28.35 9.39 -10.17
N PRO A 9 27.66 10.31 -10.88
CA PRO A 9 26.62 11.09 -10.23
C PRO A 9 25.59 10.14 -9.58
N PRO A 10 25.10 10.45 -8.39
CA PRO A 10 24.18 9.59 -7.68
C PRO A 10 22.93 9.39 -8.56
N ARG A 11 22.62 8.12 -8.91
CA ARG A 11 21.39 7.80 -9.64
C ARG A 11 20.17 8.06 -8.72
N PRO A 12 19.02 8.43 -9.29
CA PRO A 12 17.79 8.50 -8.50
C PRO A 12 17.55 7.18 -7.79
N PRO A 13 17.04 7.19 -6.52
CA PRO A 13 16.71 5.97 -5.83
C PRO A 13 15.62 5.21 -6.59
N HIS A 14 15.75 3.89 -6.67
CA HIS A 14 14.80 3.01 -7.34
C HIS A 14 13.97 2.25 -6.32
N ILE A 15 12.66 2.46 -6.33
CA ILE A 15 11.71 1.80 -5.46
C ILE A 15 10.98 0.71 -6.25
N GLY A 16 11.14 -0.54 -5.84
CA GLY A 16 10.32 -1.64 -6.30
C GLY A 16 9.04 -1.73 -5.49
N ILE A 17 7.89 -1.81 -6.14
CA ILE A 17 6.58 -1.95 -5.47
C ILE A 17 5.87 -3.15 -6.05
N PHE A 18 5.22 -3.95 -5.20
CA PHE A 18 4.26 -4.93 -5.68
C PHE A 18 2.99 -4.96 -4.84
N ASP A 19 1.90 -5.30 -5.50
CA ASP A 19 0.60 -5.59 -4.90
C ASP A 19 -0.03 -6.81 -5.57
N SER A 20 -1.03 -7.39 -4.93
CA SER A 20 -1.84 -8.48 -5.51
C SER A 20 -2.65 -8.06 -6.74
N GLY A 21 -2.89 -6.75 -6.91
CA GLY A 21 -3.69 -6.19 -8.01
C GLY A 21 -3.50 -4.68 -8.18
N ILE A 22 -4.60 -3.96 -8.43
CA ILE A 22 -4.59 -2.51 -8.65
C ILE A 22 -4.60 -1.70 -7.34
N GLY A 23 -4.89 -2.32 -6.20
CA GLY A 23 -5.08 -1.61 -4.91
C GLY A 23 -3.88 -0.77 -4.50
N GLY A 24 -2.66 -1.27 -4.72
CA GLY A 24 -1.42 -0.58 -4.42
C GLY A 24 -1.21 0.74 -5.17
N LEU A 25 -2.04 1.07 -6.17
CA LEU A 25 -2.07 2.39 -6.79
C LEU A 25 -2.43 3.50 -5.78
N SER A 26 -3.21 3.19 -4.75
CA SER A 26 -3.48 4.12 -3.64
C SER A 26 -2.20 4.52 -2.91
N VAL A 27 -1.34 3.53 -2.63
CA VAL A 27 -0.04 3.73 -1.97
C VAL A 27 0.95 4.41 -2.92
N LEU A 28 0.99 4.01 -4.19
CA LEU A 28 1.83 4.63 -5.21
C LEU A 28 1.48 6.12 -5.39
N ARG A 29 0.20 6.48 -5.36
CA ARG A 29 -0.24 7.89 -5.42
C ARG A 29 0.34 8.70 -4.25
N ALA A 30 0.21 8.21 -3.03
CA ALA A 30 0.79 8.86 -1.86
C ALA A 30 2.31 8.94 -1.94
N LEU A 31 2.97 7.87 -2.38
CA LEU A 31 4.43 7.82 -2.50
C LEU A 31 4.98 8.89 -3.45
N ARG A 32 4.33 9.13 -4.59
CA ARG A 32 4.74 10.16 -5.54
C ARG A 32 4.73 11.58 -4.99
N CYS A 33 3.93 11.85 -3.95
CA CYS A 33 3.94 13.14 -3.26
C CYS A 33 5.19 13.30 -2.38
N HIS A 34 5.70 12.21 -1.80
CA HIS A 34 6.81 12.25 -0.86
C HIS A 34 8.18 12.04 -1.52
N VAL A 35 8.24 11.32 -2.64
CA VAL A 35 9.49 10.99 -3.36
C VAL A 35 9.34 11.18 -4.88
N PRO A 36 9.03 12.38 -5.35
CA PRO A 36 8.68 12.65 -6.76
C PRO A 36 9.81 12.33 -7.75
N LEU A 37 11.05 12.32 -7.30
CA LEU A 37 12.25 12.09 -8.12
C LEU A 37 12.72 10.64 -8.10
N ALA A 38 12.08 9.74 -7.33
CA ALA A 38 12.43 8.33 -7.31
C ALA A 38 11.99 7.63 -8.60
N GLN A 39 12.85 6.75 -9.09
CA GLN A 39 12.45 5.77 -10.10
C GLN A 39 11.54 4.73 -9.43
N ILE A 40 10.42 4.40 -10.06
CA ILE A 40 9.44 3.46 -9.49
C ILE A 40 9.13 2.36 -10.50
N SER A 41 9.25 1.10 -10.05
CA SER A 41 8.71 -0.07 -10.75
C SER A 41 7.58 -0.66 -9.91
N TYR A 42 6.35 -0.64 -10.43
CA TYR A 42 5.16 -1.17 -9.77
C TYR A 42 4.70 -2.45 -10.48
N ILE A 43 4.51 -3.53 -9.72
CA ILE A 43 3.95 -4.79 -10.21
C ILE A 43 2.56 -5.00 -9.60
N ALA A 44 1.54 -5.07 -10.45
CA ALA A 44 0.23 -5.62 -10.13
C ALA A 44 0.23 -7.12 -10.44
N ASP A 45 0.11 -7.98 -9.42
CA ASP A 45 0.04 -9.44 -9.63
C ASP A 45 -1.38 -9.90 -9.99
N ALA A 46 -1.97 -9.19 -10.97
CA ALA A 46 -3.39 -9.24 -11.32
C ALA A 46 -3.85 -10.62 -11.84
N ARG A 47 -2.93 -11.48 -12.31
CA ARG A 47 -3.24 -12.87 -12.69
C ARG A 47 -3.73 -13.72 -11.52
N PHE A 48 -3.29 -13.39 -10.30
CA PHE A 48 -3.52 -14.20 -9.11
C PHE A 48 -4.36 -13.48 -8.05
N THR A 49 -4.89 -12.29 -8.37
CA THR A 49 -5.78 -11.55 -7.47
C THR A 49 -7.12 -12.28 -7.27
N PRO A 50 -7.72 -12.28 -6.06
CA PRO A 50 -7.19 -11.74 -4.80
C PRO A 50 -6.22 -12.72 -4.08
N TRP A 51 -5.26 -12.19 -3.32
CA TRP A 51 -4.39 -13.02 -2.50
C TRP A 51 -5.00 -13.39 -1.14
N GLY A 52 -6.09 -12.73 -0.76
CA GLY A 52 -6.69 -12.86 0.57
C GLY A 52 -7.18 -14.27 0.94
N ASP A 53 -7.45 -15.10 -0.06
CA ASP A 53 -7.94 -16.47 0.10
C ASP A 53 -6.86 -17.53 -0.23
N ARG A 54 -5.62 -17.09 -0.50
CA ARG A 54 -4.50 -17.99 -0.80
C ARG A 54 -3.85 -18.51 0.48
N PRO A 55 -3.31 -19.74 0.47
CA PRO A 55 -2.51 -20.25 1.58
C PRO A 55 -1.29 -19.36 1.88
N THR A 56 -0.90 -19.28 3.15
CA THR A 56 0.22 -18.45 3.59
C THR A 56 1.52 -18.79 2.87
N GLU A 57 1.80 -20.06 2.66
CA GLU A 57 3.00 -20.55 1.98
C GLU A 57 3.04 -20.08 0.52
N TRP A 58 1.90 -20.10 -0.15
CA TRP A 58 1.77 -19.57 -1.51
C TRP A 58 2.04 -18.06 -1.54
N VAL A 59 1.42 -17.29 -0.61
CA VAL A 59 1.63 -15.84 -0.51
C VAL A 59 3.11 -15.51 -0.27
N GLN A 60 3.78 -16.26 0.61
CA GLN A 60 5.20 -16.09 0.89
C GLN A 60 6.07 -16.38 -0.33
N ALA A 61 5.85 -17.52 -1.00
CA ALA A 61 6.60 -17.90 -2.19
C ALA A 61 6.42 -16.87 -3.32
N ARG A 62 5.17 -16.40 -3.54
CA ARG A 62 4.89 -15.39 -4.57
C ARG A 62 5.51 -14.05 -4.24
N ALA A 63 5.43 -13.59 -2.99
CA ALA A 63 6.08 -12.36 -2.53
C ALA A 63 7.61 -12.41 -2.70
N VAL A 64 8.24 -13.56 -2.43
CA VAL A 64 9.66 -13.79 -2.68
C VAL A 64 9.99 -13.66 -4.16
N GLN A 65 9.19 -14.26 -5.05
CA GLN A 65 9.41 -14.21 -6.50
C GLN A 65 9.32 -12.78 -7.04
N LEU A 66 8.30 -12.01 -6.65
CA LEU A 66 8.13 -10.62 -7.06
C LEU A 66 9.25 -9.72 -6.52
N SER A 67 9.64 -9.93 -5.25
CA SER A 67 10.75 -9.21 -4.64
C SER A 67 12.07 -9.49 -5.33
N ALA A 68 12.36 -10.77 -5.66
CA ALA A 68 13.57 -11.15 -6.38
C ALA A 68 13.63 -10.48 -7.76
N TRP A 69 12.50 -10.39 -8.47
CA TRP A 69 12.45 -9.71 -9.76
C TRP A 69 12.74 -8.20 -9.64
N LEU A 70 12.12 -7.53 -8.65
CA LEU A 70 12.34 -6.10 -8.41
C LEU A 70 13.79 -5.80 -8.02
N LEU A 71 14.37 -6.61 -7.13
CA LEU A 71 15.77 -6.49 -6.70
C LEU A 71 16.75 -6.79 -7.84
N GLY A 72 16.49 -7.80 -8.66
CA GLY A 72 17.24 -8.10 -9.90
C GLY A 72 17.16 -6.96 -10.91
N GLY A 73 16.08 -6.19 -10.92
CA GLY A 73 15.91 -4.95 -11.69
C GLY A 73 16.58 -3.72 -11.08
N GLY A 74 17.31 -3.86 -9.97
CA GLY A 74 18.07 -2.80 -9.32
C GLY A 74 17.28 -1.93 -8.35
N ALA A 75 16.18 -2.42 -7.79
CA ALA A 75 15.47 -1.71 -6.73
C ALA A 75 16.34 -1.62 -5.46
N ASP A 76 16.44 -0.42 -4.88
CA ASP A 76 17.17 -0.15 -3.64
C ASP A 76 16.33 -0.46 -2.38
N LEU A 77 15.00 -0.44 -2.53
CA LEU A 77 14.01 -0.69 -1.50
C LEU A 77 12.81 -1.40 -2.13
N VAL A 78 12.19 -2.32 -1.40
CA VAL A 78 10.93 -2.95 -1.83
C VAL A 78 9.77 -2.55 -0.92
N LEU A 79 8.72 -1.98 -1.53
CA LEU A 79 7.46 -1.66 -0.88
C LEU A 79 6.43 -2.76 -1.19
N VAL A 80 6.03 -3.49 -0.17
CA VAL A 80 4.96 -4.49 -0.22
C VAL A 80 3.62 -3.77 -0.05
N ALA A 81 3.04 -3.31 -1.16
CA ALA A 81 1.83 -2.49 -1.18
C ALA A 81 0.56 -3.35 -1.14
N CYS A 82 0.57 -4.42 -0.35
CA CYS A 82 -0.55 -5.33 -0.12
C CYS A 82 -0.61 -5.73 1.36
N ASN A 83 -1.74 -5.50 2.02
CA ASN A 83 -1.90 -5.86 3.43
C ASN A 83 -1.81 -7.37 3.66
N THR A 84 -2.38 -8.19 2.79
CA THR A 84 -2.28 -9.66 2.85
C THR A 84 -0.82 -10.09 2.75
N ALA A 85 -0.09 -9.61 1.74
CA ALA A 85 1.33 -9.92 1.59
C ALA A 85 2.16 -9.41 2.78
N THR A 86 1.89 -8.20 3.27
CA THR A 86 2.59 -7.64 4.42
C THR A 86 2.39 -8.50 5.66
N THR A 87 1.15 -8.88 5.98
CA THR A 87 0.87 -9.64 7.21
C THR A 87 1.40 -11.06 7.18
N GLN A 88 1.53 -11.67 5.99
CA GLN A 88 1.92 -13.07 5.83
C GLN A 88 3.37 -13.27 5.38
N ALA A 89 3.98 -12.34 4.63
CA ALA A 89 5.27 -12.56 3.99
C ALA A 89 6.39 -11.60 4.40
N ILE A 90 6.11 -10.44 5.01
CA ILE A 90 7.14 -9.41 5.26
C ILE A 90 8.32 -9.92 6.10
N SER A 91 8.08 -10.81 7.06
CA SER A 91 9.12 -11.39 7.89
C SER A 91 10.02 -12.33 7.07
N THR A 92 9.45 -13.15 6.20
CA THR A 92 10.18 -14.05 5.29
C THR A 92 11.06 -13.23 4.32
N LEU A 93 10.54 -12.12 3.77
CA LEU A 93 11.31 -11.24 2.89
C LEU A 93 12.51 -10.62 3.61
N ARG A 94 12.31 -10.09 4.82
CA ARG A 94 13.38 -9.50 5.63
C ARG A 94 14.44 -10.51 6.06
N GLN A 95 14.05 -11.75 6.33
CA GLN A 95 15.00 -12.84 6.64
C GLN A 95 15.83 -13.23 5.42
N ARG A 96 15.21 -13.25 4.22
CA ARG A 96 15.87 -13.64 2.98
C ARG A 96 16.85 -12.58 2.47
N TRP A 97 16.55 -11.30 2.68
CA TRP A 97 17.37 -10.16 2.25
C TRP A 97 17.58 -9.19 3.42
N PRO A 98 18.45 -9.54 4.39
CA PRO A 98 18.61 -8.75 5.63
C PRO A 98 19.15 -7.34 5.39
N ASP A 99 19.92 -7.14 4.32
CA ASP A 99 20.50 -5.85 3.96
C ASP A 99 19.60 -4.97 3.09
N THR A 100 18.42 -5.50 2.71
CA THR A 100 17.45 -4.77 1.89
C THR A 100 16.34 -4.18 2.74
N ALA A 101 16.01 -2.91 2.52
CA ALA A 101 14.87 -2.28 3.18
C ALA A 101 13.54 -2.79 2.58
N PHE A 102 12.73 -3.43 3.41
CA PHE A 102 11.35 -3.82 3.08
C PHE A 102 10.36 -3.00 3.91
N VAL A 103 9.50 -2.25 3.24
CA VAL A 103 8.37 -1.54 3.83
C VAL A 103 7.08 -2.26 3.48
N GLY A 104 6.20 -2.44 4.45
CA GLY A 104 4.88 -3.04 4.24
C GLY A 104 3.75 -2.11 4.64
N VAL A 105 2.56 -2.37 4.14
CA VAL A 105 1.33 -1.65 4.50
C VAL A 105 0.68 -2.32 5.71
N GLU A 106 0.76 -1.65 6.86
CA GLU A 106 0.16 -2.15 8.10
C GLU A 106 -1.37 -1.90 8.13
N PRO A 107 -2.13 -2.74 8.85
CA PRO A 107 -3.61 -2.66 8.90
C PRO A 107 -4.23 -1.40 9.52
N GLY A 108 -3.44 -0.43 9.98
CA GLY A 108 -3.96 0.85 10.50
C GLY A 108 -4.67 0.77 11.85
N ILE A 109 -4.52 -0.32 12.60
CA ILE A 109 -5.23 -0.55 13.89
C ILE A 109 -4.88 0.52 14.91
N LYS A 110 -3.58 0.78 15.13
CA LYS A 110 -3.15 1.81 16.08
C LYS A 110 -3.71 3.19 15.78
N PRO A 111 -3.55 3.76 14.56
CA PRO A 111 -4.12 5.07 14.25
C PRO A 111 -5.64 5.09 14.34
N ALA A 112 -6.34 4.00 13.99
CA ALA A 112 -7.79 3.94 14.11
C ALA A 112 -8.26 3.95 15.58
N VAL A 113 -7.60 3.21 16.47
CA VAL A 113 -7.91 3.25 17.91
C VAL A 113 -7.66 4.64 18.51
N VAL A 114 -6.55 5.29 18.10
CA VAL A 114 -6.22 6.66 18.58
C VAL A 114 -7.23 7.69 18.08
N ALA A 115 -7.78 7.51 16.88
CA ALA A 115 -8.75 8.42 16.28
C ALA A 115 -10.18 8.25 16.83
N SER A 116 -10.49 7.07 17.36
CA SER A 116 -11.84 6.74 17.84
C SER A 116 -12.21 7.57 19.07
N ARG A 117 -13.44 8.10 19.08
CA ARG A 117 -14.03 8.89 20.17
C ARG A 117 -14.86 8.03 21.12
N ASN A 118 -15.49 6.99 20.60
CA ASN A 118 -16.38 6.11 21.38
C ASN A 118 -15.74 4.76 21.74
N GLY A 119 -14.48 4.51 21.32
CA GLY A 119 -13.78 3.26 21.55
C GLY A 119 -14.31 2.07 20.74
N ARG A 120 -15.08 2.31 19.66
CA ARG A 120 -15.60 1.28 18.76
C ARG A 120 -14.99 1.43 17.37
N VAL A 121 -14.08 0.54 17.03
CA VAL A 121 -13.27 0.60 15.80
C VAL A 121 -13.56 -0.63 14.95
N ALA A 122 -13.67 -0.46 13.64
CA ALA A 122 -13.65 -1.58 12.71
C ALA A 122 -12.32 -1.67 11.95
N VAL A 123 -11.91 -2.90 11.65
CA VAL A 123 -10.80 -3.21 10.73
C VAL A 123 -11.39 -3.96 9.55
N MET A 124 -11.56 -3.28 8.43
CA MET A 124 -12.01 -3.86 7.17
C MET A 124 -10.81 -4.45 6.43
N ALA A 125 -10.84 -5.76 6.14
CA ALA A 125 -9.75 -6.43 5.44
C ALA A 125 -10.22 -7.70 4.72
N THR A 126 -9.31 -8.34 4.00
CA THR A 126 -9.51 -9.71 3.51
C THR A 126 -9.50 -10.72 4.66
N SER A 127 -10.15 -11.87 4.48
CA SER A 127 -10.20 -12.93 5.48
C SER A 127 -8.78 -13.35 5.91
N GLY A 128 -7.86 -13.58 4.97
CA GLY A 128 -6.50 -13.97 5.28
C GLY A 128 -5.71 -12.90 6.05
N THR A 129 -5.97 -11.61 5.81
CA THR A 129 -5.38 -10.53 6.62
C THR A 129 -5.89 -10.58 8.05
N LEU A 130 -7.20 -10.67 8.26
CA LEU A 130 -7.81 -10.68 9.60
C LEU A 130 -7.43 -11.90 10.44
N GLN A 131 -7.22 -13.04 9.81
CA GLN A 131 -6.83 -14.30 10.47
C GLN A 131 -5.33 -14.34 10.79
N SER A 132 -4.52 -13.41 10.24
CA SER A 132 -3.07 -13.45 10.44
C SER A 132 -2.69 -13.22 11.90
N PRO A 133 -1.64 -13.94 12.41
CA PRO A 133 -1.10 -13.71 13.75
C PRO A 133 -0.62 -12.27 13.96
N ARG A 134 -0.26 -11.57 12.88
CA ARG A 134 0.17 -10.18 12.92
C ARG A 134 -0.99 -9.26 13.32
N VAL A 135 -2.17 -9.41 12.74
CA VAL A 135 -3.37 -8.63 13.12
C VAL A 135 -3.74 -8.92 14.57
N ALA A 136 -3.72 -10.19 15.00
CA ALA A 136 -4.01 -10.53 16.38
C ALA A 136 -3.06 -9.81 17.36
N ARG A 137 -1.75 -9.80 17.08
CA ARG A 137 -0.76 -9.06 17.90
C ARG A 137 -1.00 -7.55 17.89
N LEU A 138 -1.29 -6.95 16.73
CA LEU A 138 -1.53 -5.50 16.65
C LEU A 138 -2.78 -5.09 17.44
N VAL A 139 -3.84 -5.89 17.40
CA VAL A 139 -5.04 -5.67 18.23
C VAL A 139 -4.68 -5.77 19.71
N ALA A 140 -4.00 -6.85 20.13
CA ALA A 140 -3.58 -7.05 21.53
C ALA A 140 -2.69 -5.89 22.05
N GLN A 141 -1.82 -5.35 21.20
CA GLN A 141 -0.88 -4.29 21.58
C GLN A 141 -1.51 -2.90 21.61
N HIS A 142 -2.52 -2.64 20.78
CA HIS A 142 -2.98 -1.27 20.52
C HIS A 142 -4.46 -1.03 20.81
N ALA A 143 -5.29 -2.06 20.99
CA ALA A 143 -6.71 -1.88 21.26
C ALA A 143 -6.96 -1.15 22.61
N GLY A 144 -6.09 -1.34 23.61
CA GLY A 144 -6.33 -0.79 24.95
C GLY A 144 -7.66 -1.28 25.50
N GLY A 145 -8.63 -0.36 25.67
CA GLY A 145 -10.00 -0.68 26.04
C GLY A 145 -10.98 -0.63 24.87
N ALA A 146 -10.53 -0.38 23.64
CA ALA A 146 -11.39 -0.26 22.49
C ALA A 146 -11.93 -1.62 22.01
N ALA A 147 -13.21 -1.62 21.62
CA ALA A 147 -13.83 -2.76 20.94
C ALA A 147 -13.44 -2.75 19.45
N VAL A 148 -12.70 -3.76 19.01
CA VAL A 148 -12.21 -3.86 17.62
C VAL A 148 -13.00 -4.93 16.86
N LEU A 149 -13.90 -4.46 16.00
CA LEU A 149 -14.63 -5.31 15.05
C LEU A 149 -13.69 -5.71 13.91
N ARG A 150 -13.49 -7.01 13.68
CA ARG A 150 -12.78 -7.53 12.50
C ARG A 150 -13.83 -7.83 11.43
N LEU A 151 -13.91 -6.99 10.40
CA LEU A 151 -14.92 -7.08 9.35
C LEU A 151 -14.32 -7.62 8.05
N PRO A 152 -14.51 -8.91 7.72
CA PRO A 152 -14.12 -9.45 6.42
C PRO A 152 -15.06 -8.93 5.33
N CYS A 153 -14.47 -8.56 4.17
CA CYS A 153 -15.23 -8.03 3.04
C CYS A 153 -15.05 -8.92 1.79
N PRO A 154 -15.59 -10.14 1.79
CA PRO A 154 -15.45 -11.06 0.65
C PRO A 154 -16.12 -10.48 -0.59
N GLY A 155 -15.46 -10.66 -1.75
CA GLY A 155 -15.96 -10.18 -3.05
C GLY A 155 -15.71 -8.68 -3.30
N LEU A 156 -15.30 -7.89 -2.30
CA LEU A 156 -15.11 -6.45 -2.48
C LEU A 156 -13.88 -6.14 -3.36
N VAL A 157 -12.77 -6.88 -3.19
CA VAL A 157 -11.56 -6.72 -4.03
C VAL A 157 -11.90 -6.99 -5.48
N GLU A 158 -12.58 -8.10 -5.79
CA GLU A 158 -12.97 -8.48 -7.16
C GLU A 158 -13.96 -7.48 -7.77
N ALA A 159 -14.87 -6.96 -6.97
CA ALA A 159 -15.78 -5.91 -7.41
C ALA A 159 -15.01 -4.64 -7.80
N ILE A 160 -14.05 -4.20 -6.97
CA ILE A 160 -13.21 -3.02 -7.25
C ILE A 160 -12.34 -3.22 -8.49
N GLU A 161 -11.70 -4.41 -8.65
CA GLU A 161 -10.86 -4.74 -9.80
C GLU A 161 -11.64 -4.70 -11.13
N ARG A 162 -12.91 -5.05 -11.11
CA ARG A 162 -13.78 -5.14 -12.30
C ARG A 162 -14.66 -3.92 -12.51
N ALA A 163 -14.82 -3.08 -11.46
CA ALA A 163 -15.83 -2.04 -11.45
C ALA A 163 -15.66 -1.00 -12.55
N GLY A 164 -16.74 -0.83 -13.31
CA GLY A 164 -17.04 0.42 -13.99
C GLY A 164 -17.65 1.45 -13.03
N PRO A 165 -17.93 2.68 -13.51
CA PRO A 165 -18.47 3.77 -12.67
C PRO A 165 -19.81 3.42 -11.98
N ASP A 166 -20.63 2.56 -12.59
CA ASP A 166 -22.02 2.26 -12.16
C ASP A 166 -22.21 0.77 -11.82
N ASP A 167 -21.18 0.12 -11.25
CA ASP A 167 -21.23 -1.31 -10.92
C ASP A 167 -22.19 -1.58 -9.75
N THR A 168 -23.38 -2.09 -10.07
CA THR A 168 -24.45 -2.40 -9.07
C THR A 168 -24.01 -3.41 -8.02
N ARG A 169 -23.12 -4.35 -8.38
CA ARG A 169 -22.56 -5.32 -7.43
C ARG A 169 -21.65 -4.66 -6.41
N LEU A 170 -20.79 -3.74 -6.84
CA LEU A 170 -19.95 -2.95 -5.94
C LEU A 170 -20.82 -2.14 -4.98
N HIS A 171 -21.84 -1.44 -5.49
CA HIS A 171 -22.75 -0.66 -4.67
C HIS A 171 -23.47 -1.52 -3.63
N ALA A 172 -24.02 -2.69 -4.01
CA ALA A 172 -24.68 -3.60 -3.08
C ALA A 172 -23.72 -4.14 -1.99
N LEU A 173 -22.46 -4.39 -2.31
CA LEU A 173 -21.44 -4.76 -1.32
C LEU A 173 -21.18 -3.63 -0.33
N LEU A 174 -21.03 -2.40 -0.82
CA LEU A 174 -20.78 -1.22 0.01
C LEU A 174 -22.00 -0.92 0.92
N ASP A 175 -23.23 -1.09 0.43
CA ASP A 175 -24.46 -0.92 1.22
C ASP A 175 -24.51 -1.90 2.40
N ARG A 176 -24.19 -3.18 2.15
CA ARG A 176 -24.15 -4.21 3.19
C ARG A 176 -23.05 -3.92 4.22
N ILE A 177 -21.83 -3.58 3.76
CA ILE A 177 -20.72 -3.25 4.64
C ILE A 177 -21.06 -2.04 5.51
N ALA A 178 -21.67 -1.00 4.93
CA ALA A 178 -22.08 0.18 5.68
C ALA A 178 -23.13 -0.17 6.75
N ALA A 179 -24.10 -1.03 6.43
CA ALA A 179 -25.11 -1.49 7.40
C ALA A 179 -24.46 -2.26 8.57
N ASP A 180 -23.49 -3.15 8.30
CA ASP A 180 -22.75 -3.90 9.34
C ASP A 180 -21.97 -2.95 10.26
N LEU A 181 -21.29 -1.95 9.69
CA LEU A 181 -20.55 -0.95 10.44
C LEU A 181 -21.45 -0.05 11.30
N GLN A 182 -22.59 0.37 10.76
CA GLN A 182 -23.61 1.15 11.48
C GLN A 182 -24.22 0.34 12.62
N ALA A 183 -24.58 -0.93 12.38
CA ALA A 183 -25.12 -1.82 13.42
C ALA A 183 -24.11 -2.02 14.57
N ALA A 184 -22.82 -2.06 14.28
CA ALA A 184 -21.75 -2.13 15.28
C ALA A 184 -21.46 -0.78 15.98
N GLN A 185 -22.08 0.31 15.54
CA GLN A 185 -21.90 1.67 16.07
C GLN A 185 -20.43 2.12 16.12
N VAL A 186 -19.64 1.72 15.12
CA VAL A 186 -18.25 2.16 15.03
C VAL A 186 -18.18 3.62 14.60
N ASP A 187 -17.25 4.38 15.17
CA ASP A 187 -16.95 5.75 14.76
C ASP A 187 -15.67 5.86 13.93
N THR A 188 -14.91 4.78 13.86
CA THR A 188 -13.66 4.76 13.10
C THR A 188 -13.47 3.41 12.41
N VAL A 189 -13.06 3.46 11.13
CA VAL A 189 -12.85 2.28 10.27
C VAL A 189 -11.44 2.32 9.70
N ALA A 190 -10.62 1.33 10.03
CA ALA A 190 -9.32 1.11 9.37
C ALA A 190 -9.52 0.39 8.03
N LEU A 191 -9.09 1.01 6.93
CA LEU A 191 -9.10 0.41 5.59
C LEU A 191 -7.84 -0.47 5.41
N ALA A 192 -7.90 -1.68 5.97
CA ALA A 192 -6.77 -2.61 6.01
C ALA A 192 -6.67 -3.50 4.76
N CYS A 193 -6.98 -2.93 3.60
CA CYS A 193 -6.76 -3.47 2.27
C CYS A 193 -6.50 -2.31 1.32
N THR A 194 -5.48 -2.40 0.49
CA THR A 194 -5.06 -1.34 -0.45
C THR A 194 -6.10 -0.99 -1.51
N HIS A 195 -7.05 -1.88 -1.78
CA HIS A 195 -8.17 -1.62 -2.68
C HIS A 195 -9.23 -0.70 -2.08
N TYR A 196 -9.45 -0.75 -0.75
CA TYR A 196 -10.57 -0.06 -0.13
C TYR A 196 -10.49 1.48 -0.18
N PRO A 197 -9.28 2.10 -0.12
CA PRO A 197 -9.17 3.55 -0.37
C PRO A 197 -9.65 3.99 -1.75
N LEU A 198 -9.69 3.08 -2.75
CA LEU A 198 -10.20 3.39 -4.09
C LEU A 198 -11.72 3.62 -4.12
N VAL A 199 -12.44 3.14 -3.11
CA VAL A 199 -13.89 3.29 -2.95
C VAL A 199 -14.25 4.02 -1.65
N ALA A 200 -13.28 4.67 -1.01
CA ALA A 200 -13.48 5.34 0.27
C ALA A 200 -14.58 6.41 0.21
N ASP A 201 -14.62 7.22 -0.83
CA ASP A 201 -15.65 8.27 -0.99
C ASP A 201 -17.06 7.66 -1.06
N ALA A 202 -17.22 6.57 -1.81
CA ALA A 202 -18.50 5.88 -1.93
C ALA A 202 -18.93 5.20 -0.62
N LEU A 203 -17.99 4.69 0.17
CA LEU A 203 -18.24 4.14 1.50
C LEU A 203 -18.55 5.27 2.49
N GLN A 204 -17.79 6.36 2.47
CA GLN A 204 -18.00 7.53 3.33
C GLN A 204 -19.39 8.14 3.14
N ALA A 205 -19.86 8.24 1.90
CA ALA A 205 -21.19 8.76 1.59
C ALA A 205 -22.32 7.94 2.26
N ARG A 206 -22.09 6.65 2.49
CA ARG A 206 -23.05 5.74 3.18
C ARG A 206 -22.96 5.82 4.69
N LEU A 207 -21.75 5.98 5.21
CA LEU A 207 -21.49 6.00 6.66
C LEU A 207 -21.81 7.36 7.29
N GLY A 208 -21.82 8.43 6.48
CA GLY A 208 -21.99 9.80 6.96
C GLY A 208 -20.69 10.38 7.56
N PRO A 209 -20.71 11.67 7.95
CA PRO A 209 -19.50 12.41 8.35
C PRO A 209 -18.97 12.02 9.75
N GLU A 210 -19.79 11.36 10.57
CA GLU A 210 -19.43 10.99 11.94
C GLU A 210 -18.50 9.77 12.03
N VAL A 211 -18.43 8.97 10.97
CA VAL A 211 -17.53 7.80 10.90
C VAL A 211 -16.25 8.20 10.17
N GLN A 212 -15.11 8.07 10.83
CA GLN A 212 -13.81 8.37 10.24
C GLN A 212 -13.24 7.15 9.52
N LEU A 213 -12.83 7.29 8.26
CA LEU A 213 -12.05 6.29 7.54
C LEU A 213 -10.55 6.55 7.71
N VAL A 214 -9.79 5.54 8.10
CA VAL A 214 -8.34 5.60 8.31
C VAL A 214 -7.63 4.82 7.22
N ASP A 215 -6.90 5.52 6.36
CA ASP A 215 -5.99 4.97 5.37
C ASP A 215 -4.54 5.14 5.84
N THR A 216 -3.67 4.21 5.50
CA THR A 216 -2.26 4.19 5.91
C THR A 216 -1.29 4.55 4.79
N ALA A 217 -1.76 4.83 3.58
CA ALA A 217 -0.93 5.06 2.40
C ALA A 217 0.07 6.21 2.60
N ASP A 218 -0.36 7.34 3.17
CA ASP A 218 0.51 8.48 3.43
C ASP A 218 1.57 8.18 4.50
N ALA A 219 1.21 7.47 5.57
CA ALA A 219 2.17 7.05 6.60
C ALA A 219 3.24 6.09 6.04
N VAL A 220 2.86 5.18 5.14
CA VAL A 220 3.76 4.29 4.43
C VAL A 220 4.69 5.08 3.51
N ALA A 221 4.17 6.04 2.77
CA ALA A 221 4.96 6.89 1.88
C ALA A 221 6.01 7.72 2.65
N ARG A 222 5.64 8.31 3.80
CA ARG A 222 6.60 8.99 4.69
C ARG A 222 7.68 8.05 5.22
N GLN A 223 7.33 6.81 5.54
CA GLN A 223 8.32 5.82 6.00
C GLN A 223 9.32 5.48 4.89
N VAL A 224 8.87 5.31 3.65
CA VAL A 224 9.75 5.09 2.49
C VAL A 224 10.68 6.29 2.30
N ALA A 225 10.15 7.51 2.29
CA ALA A 225 10.95 8.72 2.15
C ALA A 225 12.03 8.84 3.25
N ARG A 226 11.68 8.52 4.49
CA ARG A 226 12.62 8.52 5.63
C ARG A 226 13.75 7.51 5.43
N LEU A 227 13.45 6.29 4.98
CA LEU A 227 14.46 5.26 4.75
C LEU A 227 15.39 5.64 3.60
N LEU A 228 14.87 6.17 2.49
CA LEU A 228 15.69 6.64 1.38
C LEU A 228 16.64 7.77 1.80
N ALA A 229 16.16 8.73 2.60
CA ALA A 229 17.00 9.79 3.13
C ALA A 229 18.14 9.26 4.03
N GLN A 230 17.88 8.21 4.82
CA GLN A 230 18.91 7.54 5.63
C GLN A 230 19.96 6.83 4.78
N HIS A 231 19.57 6.15 3.69
CA HIS A 231 20.52 5.52 2.77
C HIS A 231 21.39 6.56 2.06
N THR A 232 20.81 7.65 1.56
CA THR A 232 21.55 8.74 0.90
C THR A 232 22.54 9.42 1.87
N LEU A 233 22.20 9.51 3.16
CA LEU A 233 23.09 10.10 4.19
C LEU A 233 24.20 9.13 4.61
N GLN A 234 24.00 7.83 4.52
CA GLN A 234 25.07 6.84 4.76
C GLN A 234 26.10 6.83 3.64
N ASP A 235 25.69 7.11 2.40
CA ASP A 235 26.58 7.25 1.24
C ASP A 235 27.31 8.60 1.21
N ALA A 236 26.75 9.63 1.88
CA ALA A 236 27.33 10.97 2.01
C ALA A 236 27.72 11.21 3.47
N LEU A 237 28.94 10.79 3.87
CA LEU A 237 29.53 11.10 5.19
C LEU A 237 29.62 12.62 5.41
N ALA A 238 28.57 13.27 5.89
CA ALA A 238 28.58 14.62 6.45
C ALA A 238 27.48 14.80 7.49
N PRO A 239 27.72 15.54 8.62
CA PRO A 239 26.84 15.60 9.79
C PRO A 239 25.58 16.43 9.56
N PRO A 240 24.48 16.15 10.29
CA PRO A 240 23.13 16.66 9.99
C PRO A 240 22.83 18.02 10.61
N ALA A 241 22.13 18.85 9.86
CA ALA A 241 21.37 19.99 10.39
C ALA A 241 19.99 19.51 10.91
N ARG A 242 19.66 19.94 12.12
CA ARG A 242 18.40 19.61 12.83
C ARG A 242 17.22 20.35 12.21
N HIS A 243 16.14 19.67 11.89
CA HIS A 243 14.87 20.31 11.58
C HIS A 243 13.78 19.93 12.58
N ALA A 244 13.06 20.98 12.98
CA ALA A 244 12.04 20.98 14.01
C ALA A 244 10.75 20.28 13.59
N LYS A 245 10.06 19.66 14.57
CA LYS A 245 8.72 19.10 14.46
C LYS A 245 7.69 20.21 14.21
N GLN A 246 6.83 20.02 13.21
CA GLN A 246 5.56 20.73 13.13
C GLN A 246 4.39 19.72 13.26
N PRO A 247 3.40 20.01 14.11
CA PRO A 247 2.15 19.26 14.17
C PRO A 247 1.12 19.95 13.27
N GLY A 248 0.40 19.19 12.48
CA GLY A 248 -0.72 19.72 11.70
C GLY A 248 -1.17 18.71 10.65
N GLY A 249 -2.44 18.29 10.74
CA GLY A 249 -3.08 17.49 9.72
C GLY A 249 -3.04 18.21 8.37
N GLN A 250 -2.51 17.54 7.37
CA GLN A 250 -2.49 18.07 6.00
C GLN A 250 -3.64 17.51 5.18
N PRO A 251 -4.24 18.33 4.28
CA PRO A 251 -5.25 17.87 3.33
C PRO A 251 -4.65 16.83 2.36
N PRO A 252 -5.48 16.04 1.67
CA PRO A 252 -5.00 15.02 0.73
C PRO A 252 -4.09 15.68 -0.32
N CYS A 253 -2.85 15.19 -0.39
CA CYS A 253 -1.81 15.70 -1.27
C CYS A 253 -2.23 15.54 -2.74
N ARG A 254 -2.47 16.67 -3.43
CA ARG A 254 -2.48 16.71 -4.89
C ARG A 254 -1.02 16.79 -5.36
N PRO A 255 -0.56 15.89 -6.25
CA PRO A 255 0.77 16.02 -6.81
C PRO A 255 0.88 17.37 -7.55
N ALA A 256 1.86 18.16 -7.17
CA ALA A 256 2.18 19.39 -7.90
C ALA A 256 2.62 19.01 -9.34
N PRO A 257 2.23 19.76 -10.36
CA PRO A 257 2.72 19.56 -11.71
C PRO A 257 4.18 20.03 -11.77
N THR A 258 5.12 19.13 -11.50
CA THR A 258 6.56 19.40 -11.64
C THR A 258 7.08 18.63 -12.84
N THR A 259 7.68 19.36 -13.75
CA THR A 259 8.29 18.96 -15.01
C THR A 259 9.43 17.93 -14.90
N ALA A 260 9.71 17.40 -13.71
CA ALA A 260 10.82 16.49 -13.43
C ALA A 260 10.39 15.16 -12.74
N ALA A 261 9.10 14.93 -12.48
CA ALA A 261 8.67 13.68 -11.87
C ALA A 261 8.84 12.52 -12.86
N LEU A 262 9.60 11.49 -12.49
CA LEU A 262 9.75 10.29 -13.29
C LEU A 262 8.43 9.52 -13.34
N LEU A 263 8.03 9.09 -14.54
CA LEU A 263 6.85 8.24 -14.69
C LEU A 263 7.13 6.86 -14.10
N PRO A 264 6.21 6.29 -13.29
CA PRO A 264 6.38 4.94 -12.78
C PRO A 264 6.27 3.93 -13.94
N ARG A 265 7.14 2.92 -13.93
CA ARG A 265 6.99 1.75 -14.77
C ARG A 265 5.92 0.84 -14.18
N LEU A 266 4.82 0.65 -14.87
CA LEU A 266 3.68 -0.17 -14.43
C LEU A 266 3.71 -1.52 -15.14
N LEU A 267 3.67 -2.59 -14.37
CA LEU A 267 3.80 -3.97 -14.83
C LEU A 267 2.62 -4.80 -14.31
N SER A 268 2.02 -5.62 -15.17
CA SER A 268 0.93 -6.52 -14.80
C SER A 268 1.26 -7.96 -15.17
N THR A 269 1.08 -8.89 -14.24
CA THR A 269 1.14 -10.34 -14.53
C THR A 269 -0.13 -10.86 -15.19
N GLY A 270 -1.22 -10.09 -15.12
CA GLY A 270 -2.49 -10.33 -15.81
C GLY A 270 -2.65 -9.46 -17.07
N ASN A 271 -3.84 -8.93 -17.26
CA ASN A 271 -4.13 -8.04 -18.40
C ASN A 271 -3.60 -6.62 -18.11
N PRO A 272 -2.57 -6.12 -18.84
CA PRO A 272 -2.02 -4.79 -18.60
C PRO A 272 -3.02 -3.66 -18.90
N ALA A 273 -4.00 -3.89 -19.78
CA ALA A 273 -5.00 -2.87 -20.07
C ALA A 273 -5.86 -2.51 -18.86
N LEU A 274 -6.15 -3.46 -17.96
CA LEU A 274 -6.88 -3.20 -16.73
C LEU A 274 -6.05 -2.34 -15.76
N LEU A 275 -4.78 -2.66 -15.60
CA LEU A 275 -3.87 -1.84 -14.79
C LEU A 275 -3.72 -0.43 -15.37
N GLN A 276 -3.61 -0.31 -16.69
CA GLN A 276 -3.51 0.99 -17.37
C GLN A 276 -4.78 1.82 -17.17
N GLN A 277 -5.96 1.22 -17.28
CA GLN A 277 -7.24 1.90 -17.04
C GLN A 277 -7.33 2.39 -15.58
N ALA A 278 -6.99 1.54 -14.63
CA ALA A 278 -6.95 1.90 -13.23
C ALA A 278 -5.93 3.02 -12.95
N ALA A 279 -4.72 2.94 -13.52
CA ALA A 279 -3.70 3.96 -13.34
C ALA A 279 -4.11 5.31 -13.94
N ARG A 280 -4.78 5.34 -15.08
CA ARG A 280 -5.35 6.57 -15.66
C ARG A 280 -6.40 7.21 -14.76
N ARG A 281 -7.20 6.37 -14.12
CA ARG A 281 -8.24 6.84 -13.19
C ARG A 281 -7.67 7.37 -11.87
N TRP A 282 -6.64 6.71 -11.32
CA TRP A 282 -6.19 6.94 -9.95
C TRP A 282 -4.84 7.67 -9.82
N LEU A 283 -4.00 7.67 -10.87
CA LEU A 283 -2.68 8.31 -10.86
C LEU A 283 -2.59 9.49 -11.83
N GLN A 284 -2.69 9.20 -13.13
CA GLN A 284 -2.48 10.19 -14.19
C GLN A 284 -3.02 9.72 -15.54
N PRO A 285 -3.44 10.64 -16.43
CA PRO A 285 -4.06 10.32 -17.73
C PRO A 285 -3.16 9.51 -18.67
N ASP A 286 -1.84 9.77 -18.66
CA ASP A 286 -0.88 9.21 -19.63
C ASP A 286 -0.18 7.92 -19.12
N ALA A 287 -0.71 7.30 -18.06
CA ALA A 287 -0.17 6.06 -17.53
C ALA A 287 -0.21 4.94 -18.58
N LEU A 288 0.92 4.26 -18.77
CA LEU A 288 1.05 3.08 -19.62
C LEU A 288 1.44 1.88 -18.75
N ALA A 289 0.86 0.72 -19.04
CA ALA A 289 1.17 -0.53 -18.37
C ALA A 289 1.69 -1.58 -19.34
N GLU A 290 2.69 -2.35 -18.90
CA GLU A 290 3.35 -3.42 -19.65
C GLU A 290 2.96 -4.79 -19.07
N ALA A 291 2.97 -5.81 -19.93
CA ALA A 291 2.82 -7.19 -19.49
C ALA A 291 4.11 -7.69 -18.82
N LEU A 292 3.97 -8.35 -17.68
CA LEU A 292 5.06 -9.03 -16.97
C LEU A 292 4.79 -10.53 -16.96
N ARG A 293 5.72 -11.30 -17.53
CA ARG A 293 5.69 -12.76 -17.48
C ARG A 293 6.64 -13.26 -16.39
N LEU A 294 6.09 -13.93 -15.41
CA LEU A 294 6.82 -14.65 -14.37
C LEU A 294 6.38 -16.12 -14.39
N PRO A 295 7.25 -17.05 -14.00
CA PRO A 295 6.87 -18.45 -13.81
C PRO A 295 5.70 -18.57 -12.84
N ASP A 296 4.87 -19.59 -13.03
CA ASP A 296 3.87 -19.99 -12.03
C ASP A 296 4.60 -20.65 -10.84
N LEU A 297 3.98 -20.62 -9.66
CA LEU A 297 4.48 -21.29 -8.45
C LEU A 297 4.06 -22.75 -8.46
#